data_3fa83ed20a4dcc9f456f88036262773d
#
_entry.id   3fa83ed20a4dcc9f456f88036262773d
#
_cell.length_a   1.000
_cell.length_b   1.000
_cell.length_c   1.000
_cell.angle_alpha   90.00
_cell.angle_beta   90.00
_cell.angle_gamma   90.00
#
_symmetry.space_group_name_H-M   'P 1'
#
loop_
_entity.id
_entity.type
_entity.pdbx_description
1 polymer ?
#
loop_
_entity_poly.entity_id
_entity_poly.type
_entity_poly.pdbx_seq_one_letter_code
_entity_poly.pdbx_strand_id
1 'polypeptide(L)'
;MEKQNTHKKSYRTFVLILLTIVYGFNFIDRQIVGILAPFIQEDLGLTNTELGLLIGLAFAVLYTTVAIPIAWLADRYNRVNILSIALATWSGFTALTGLANNFFQIAIARMGVGIGEAGGSPPSHSIISDMYSKEERAGALGVYSMGIPLGIMAAYFATAALLGSSSDDVDWRKIFIFLGLTGIALAVVVRLVLREPIRGAMEFEEKVEIVQPPFLESLKILLKIPAWWAMCFGIALGSFASYSSSAFHTKFLIALDPTFNFQTLVIILGIINGVAYVGGTYFGAKLADKWGKKDIRAYGWVPAIAITLCLPIGIISFWVDSVEMNLFWTTLFLVFIGVYLGP
;
A
#
# COMPACT_ATOMS: atom_id res chain seq x y z
N MET A 1 -2.54 29.43 -27.00
CA MET A 1 -3.31 28.24 -27.40
C MET A 1 -3.65 27.47 -26.14
N GLU A 2 -4.93 27.40 -25.77
CA GLU A 2 -5.40 26.69 -24.59
C GLU A 2 -5.07 25.19 -24.77
N LYS A 3 -4.20 24.63 -23.91
CA LYS A 3 -3.95 23.18 -23.87
C LYS A 3 -5.30 22.49 -23.75
N GLN A 4 -5.67 21.68 -24.73
CA GLN A 4 -6.89 20.90 -24.71
C GLN A 4 -6.87 20.00 -23.48
N ASN A 5 -7.42 20.49 -22.39
CA ASN A 5 -7.71 19.73 -21.17
C ASN A 5 -8.84 18.76 -21.55
N THR A 6 -8.46 17.59 -22.08
CA THR A 6 -9.40 16.61 -22.67
C THR A 6 -10.44 16.08 -21.67
N HIS A 7 -10.25 16.37 -20.36
CA HIS A 7 -11.19 16.00 -19.31
C HIS A 7 -11.52 17.19 -18.40
N LYS A 8 -12.81 17.35 -18.08
CA LYS A 8 -13.27 18.36 -17.10
C LYS A 8 -12.55 18.16 -15.75
N LYS A 9 -12.19 19.24 -15.06
CA LYS A 9 -11.52 19.23 -13.75
C LYS A 9 -12.21 18.28 -12.76
N SER A 10 -13.54 18.28 -12.74
CA SER A 10 -14.35 17.39 -11.90
C SER A 10 -14.09 15.90 -12.19
N TYR A 11 -13.95 15.50 -13.46
CA TYR A 11 -13.67 14.11 -13.82
C TYR A 11 -12.23 13.71 -13.42
N ARG A 12 -11.25 14.59 -13.59
CA ARG A 12 -9.85 14.35 -13.15
C ARG A 12 -9.79 14.07 -11.64
N THR A 13 -10.49 14.92 -10.86
CA THR A 13 -10.57 14.73 -9.38
C THR A 13 -11.27 13.43 -9.03
N PHE A 14 -12.38 13.12 -9.71
CA PHE A 14 -13.08 11.86 -9.49
C PHE A 14 -12.19 10.63 -9.77
N VAL A 15 -11.47 10.64 -10.90
CA VAL A 15 -10.52 9.56 -11.25
C VAL A 15 -9.43 9.43 -10.19
N LEU A 16 -8.86 10.54 -9.72
CA LEU A 16 -7.84 10.52 -8.68
C LEU A 16 -8.36 9.90 -7.39
N ILE A 17 -9.56 10.29 -6.94
CA ILE A 17 -10.19 9.71 -5.75
C ILE A 17 -10.44 8.21 -5.94
N LEU A 18 -10.94 7.80 -7.11
CA LEU A 18 -11.19 6.39 -7.42
C LEU A 18 -9.89 5.58 -7.39
N LEU A 19 -8.80 6.08 -7.99
CA LEU A 19 -7.49 5.43 -7.95
C LEU A 19 -6.92 5.38 -6.52
N THR A 20 -7.15 6.42 -5.72
CA THR A 20 -6.77 6.43 -4.30
C THR A 20 -7.53 5.36 -3.51
N ILE A 21 -8.83 5.18 -3.78
CA ILE A 21 -9.63 4.10 -3.17
C ILE A 21 -9.09 2.73 -3.59
N VAL A 22 -8.80 2.51 -4.89
CA VAL A 22 -8.21 1.26 -5.38
C VAL A 22 -6.87 0.97 -4.69
N TYR A 23 -6.05 2.02 -4.51
CA TYR A 23 -4.77 1.88 -3.80
C TYR A 23 -4.97 1.59 -2.31
N GLY A 24 -6.00 2.18 -1.69
CA GLY A 24 -6.42 1.84 -0.33
C GLY A 24 -6.82 0.37 -0.20
N PHE A 25 -7.58 -0.18 -1.15
CA PHE A 25 -7.94 -1.60 -1.18
C PHE A 25 -6.71 -2.51 -1.24
N ASN A 26 -5.69 -2.14 -2.01
CA ASN A 26 -4.43 -2.87 -2.05
C ASN A 26 -3.78 -2.96 -0.65
N PHE A 27 -3.80 -1.86 0.12
CA PHE A 27 -3.25 -1.83 1.47
C PHE A 27 -4.16 -2.49 2.52
N ILE A 28 -5.49 -2.52 2.30
CA ILE A 28 -6.40 -3.33 3.13
C ILE A 28 -5.98 -4.81 3.05
N ASP A 29 -5.81 -5.35 1.84
CA ASP A 29 -5.47 -6.76 1.61
C ASP A 29 -4.10 -7.15 2.20
N ARG A 30 -3.14 -6.22 2.17
CA ARG A 30 -1.82 -6.45 2.80
C ARG A 30 -1.91 -6.46 4.32
N GLN A 31 -2.66 -5.51 4.88
CA GLN A 31 -2.70 -5.31 6.32
C GLN A 31 -3.56 -6.34 7.04
N ILE A 32 -4.67 -6.77 6.42
CA ILE A 32 -5.64 -7.66 7.06
C ILE A 32 -5.04 -9.00 7.50
N VAL A 33 -4.07 -9.54 6.75
CA VAL A 33 -3.38 -10.79 7.10
C VAL A 33 -2.61 -10.65 8.39
N GLY A 34 -1.90 -9.52 8.59
CA GLY A 34 -1.18 -9.22 9.83
C GLY A 34 -2.11 -9.01 11.02
N ILE A 35 -3.26 -8.34 10.79
CA ILE A 35 -4.26 -8.12 11.85
C ILE A 35 -4.87 -9.44 12.30
N LEU A 36 -5.19 -10.33 11.37
CA LEU A 36 -5.84 -11.62 11.64
C LEU A 36 -4.86 -12.78 11.83
N ALA A 37 -3.55 -12.50 11.80
CA ALA A 37 -2.49 -13.49 11.90
C ALA A 37 -2.63 -14.47 13.08
N PRO A 38 -2.97 -14.05 14.31
CA PRO A 38 -3.14 -14.97 15.44
C PRO A 38 -4.25 -16.00 15.20
N PHE A 39 -5.38 -15.54 14.69
CA PHE A 39 -6.57 -16.39 14.46
C PHE A 39 -6.36 -17.37 13.29
N ILE A 40 -5.70 -16.91 12.21
CA ILE A 40 -5.31 -17.77 11.08
C ILE A 40 -4.32 -18.83 11.55
N GLN A 41 -3.37 -18.45 12.39
CA GLN A 41 -2.35 -19.35 12.91
C GLN A 41 -2.95 -20.44 13.78
N GLU A 42 -3.85 -20.08 14.69
CA GLU A 42 -4.52 -21.01 15.59
C GLU A 42 -5.43 -21.99 14.83
N ASP A 43 -6.27 -21.48 13.94
CA ASP A 43 -7.25 -22.27 13.20
C ASP A 43 -6.60 -23.24 12.20
N LEU A 44 -5.53 -22.87 11.54
CA LEU A 44 -4.80 -23.69 10.56
C LEU A 44 -3.61 -24.46 11.17
N GLY A 45 -3.32 -24.28 12.46
CA GLY A 45 -2.19 -24.93 13.14
C GLY A 45 -0.82 -24.53 12.58
N LEU A 46 -0.65 -23.27 12.14
CA LEU A 46 0.57 -22.82 11.47
C LEU A 46 1.70 -22.54 12.45
N THR A 47 2.91 -22.87 12.04
CA THR A 47 4.13 -22.42 12.72
C THR A 47 4.37 -20.92 12.50
N ASN A 48 5.20 -20.29 13.35
CA ASN A 48 5.61 -18.89 13.15
C ASN A 48 6.35 -18.67 11.82
N THR A 49 7.09 -19.69 11.36
CA THR A 49 7.79 -19.65 10.07
C THR A 49 6.82 -19.64 8.89
N GLU A 50 5.82 -20.51 8.92
CA GLU A 50 4.77 -20.56 7.89
C GLU A 50 3.98 -19.25 7.85
N LEU A 51 3.61 -18.71 9.02
CA LEU A 51 2.95 -17.42 9.12
C LEU A 51 3.81 -16.29 8.52
N GLY A 52 5.10 -16.24 8.85
CA GLY A 52 6.04 -15.28 8.27
C GLY A 52 6.19 -15.41 6.75
N LEU A 53 6.18 -16.65 6.23
CA LEU A 53 6.19 -16.90 4.78
C LEU A 53 4.93 -16.36 4.09
N LEU A 54 3.76 -16.55 4.70
CA LEU A 54 2.47 -16.07 4.17
C LEU A 54 2.38 -14.54 4.10
N ILE A 55 2.80 -13.87 5.18
CA ILE A 55 2.74 -12.41 5.28
C ILE A 55 3.81 -11.77 4.38
N GLY A 56 4.99 -12.39 4.27
CA GLY A 56 6.15 -11.84 3.57
C GLY A 56 6.40 -12.46 2.19
N LEU A 57 7.15 -13.54 2.14
CA LEU A 57 7.76 -14.05 0.92
C LEU A 57 6.74 -14.58 -0.11
N ALA A 58 5.68 -15.25 0.31
CA ALA A 58 4.68 -15.80 -0.60
C ALA A 58 4.03 -14.71 -1.46
N PHE A 59 3.81 -13.55 -0.87
CA PHE A 59 3.31 -12.36 -1.54
C PHE A 59 4.42 -11.61 -2.30
N ALA A 60 5.51 -11.25 -1.61
CA ALA A 60 6.51 -10.30 -2.10
C ALA A 60 7.25 -10.78 -3.35
N VAL A 61 7.60 -12.06 -3.44
CA VAL A 61 8.34 -12.62 -4.58
C VAL A 61 7.54 -12.48 -5.87
N LEU A 62 6.27 -12.84 -5.86
CA LEU A 62 5.44 -12.74 -7.07
C LEU A 62 5.02 -11.31 -7.36
N TYR A 63 4.71 -10.51 -6.33
CA TYR A 63 4.44 -9.09 -6.50
C TYR A 63 5.59 -8.37 -7.22
N THR A 64 6.84 -8.55 -6.78
CA THR A 64 7.99 -7.85 -7.36
C THR A 64 8.37 -8.36 -8.74
N THR A 65 8.36 -9.68 -8.95
CA THR A 65 8.74 -10.27 -10.25
C THR A 65 7.71 -9.99 -11.33
N VAL A 66 6.42 -10.07 -11.01
CA VAL A 66 5.32 -9.85 -11.95
C VAL A 66 5.06 -8.36 -12.21
N ALA A 67 5.42 -7.46 -11.28
CA ALA A 67 5.29 -6.02 -11.48
C ALA A 67 6.06 -5.52 -12.73
N ILE A 68 7.21 -6.12 -13.04
CA ILE A 68 8.03 -5.74 -14.19
C ILE A 68 7.31 -6.01 -15.52
N PRO A 69 6.86 -7.24 -15.83
CA PRO A 69 6.12 -7.48 -17.06
C PRO A 69 4.77 -6.73 -17.12
N ILE A 70 4.10 -6.52 -15.99
CA ILE A 70 2.85 -5.76 -15.98
C ILE A 70 3.10 -4.27 -16.27
N ALA A 71 4.16 -3.68 -15.75
CA ALA A 71 4.55 -2.30 -16.11
C ALA A 71 4.79 -2.19 -17.62
N TRP A 72 5.51 -3.15 -18.22
CA TRP A 72 5.72 -3.23 -19.66
C TRP A 72 4.41 -3.39 -20.45
N LEU A 73 3.44 -4.17 -19.95
CA LEU A 73 2.10 -4.28 -20.54
C LEU A 73 1.33 -2.95 -20.41
N ALA A 74 1.42 -2.27 -19.26
CA ALA A 74 0.76 -0.99 -19.03
C ALA A 74 1.26 0.10 -19.99
N ASP A 75 2.50 0.03 -20.45
CA ASP A 75 3.03 0.94 -21.45
C ASP A 75 2.46 0.71 -22.85
N ARG A 76 1.91 -0.45 -23.15
CA ARG A 76 1.49 -0.86 -24.51
C ARG A 76 -0.01 -1.05 -24.66
N TYR A 77 -0.68 -1.49 -23.61
CA TYR A 77 -2.09 -1.84 -23.65
C TYR A 77 -2.94 -0.88 -22.82
N ASN A 78 -4.25 -1.01 -22.91
CA ASN A 78 -5.22 -0.20 -22.16
C ASN A 78 -5.02 -0.39 -20.65
N ARG A 79 -4.62 0.69 -19.98
CA ARG A 79 -4.27 0.71 -18.54
C ARG A 79 -5.47 0.50 -17.63
N VAL A 80 -6.64 0.97 -18.05
CA VAL A 80 -7.89 0.76 -17.32
C VAL A 80 -8.27 -0.71 -17.29
N ASN A 81 -8.09 -1.43 -18.42
CA ASN A 81 -8.32 -2.87 -18.47
C ASN A 81 -7.35 -3.62 -17.57
N ILE A 82 -6.05 -3.28 -17.64
CA ILE A 82 -5.02 -3.91 -16.80
C ILE A 82 -5.35 -3.71 -15.32
N LEU A 83 -5.66 -2.47 -14.91
CA LEU A 83 -6.01 -2.15 -13.54
C LEU A 83 -7.25 -2.89 -13.06
N SER A 84 -8.31 -2.95 -13.89
CA SER A 84 -9.56 -3.61 -13.53
C SER A 84 -9.39 -5.14 -13.40
N ILE A 85 -8.65 -5.76 -14.33
CA ILE A 85 -8.35 -7.20 -14.28
C ILE A 85 -7.46 -7.49 -13.06
N ALA A 86 -6.45 -6.67 -12.82
CA ALA A 86 -5.57 -6.77 -11.67
C ALA A 86 -6.37 -6.72 -10.36
N LEU A 87 -7.23 -5.70 -10.21
CA LEU A 87 -8.10 -5.54 -9.04
C LEU A 87 -9.04 -6.73 -8.86
N ALA A 88 -9.69 -7.20 -9.92
CA ALA A 88 -10.54 -8.39 -9.86
C ALA A 88 -9.76 -9.65 -9.46
N THR A 89 -8.53 -9.81 -9.98
CA THR A 89 -7.67 -10.95 -9.71
C THR A 89 -7.26 -10.98 -8.24
N TRP A 90 -6.64 -9.89 -7.71
CA TRP A 90 -6.23 -9.93 -6.30
C TRP A 90 -7.41 -10.04 -5.35
N SER A 91 -8.52 -9.36 -5.63
CA SER A 91 -9.72 -9.45 -4.80
C SER A 91 -10.35 -10.84 -4.83
N GLY A 92 -10.32 -11.51 -5.99
CA GLY A 92 -10.74 -12.91 -6.10
C GLY A 92 -9.87 -13.83 -5.25
N PHE A 93 -8.55 -13.67 -5.28
CA PHE A 93 -7.64 -14.44 -4.44
C PHE A 93 -7.75 -14.06 -2.95
N THR A 94 -8.09 -12.81 -2.63
CA THR A 94 -8.44 -12.40 -1.26
C THR A 94 -9.68 -13.17 -0.77
N ALA A 95 -10.75 -13.26 -1.57
CA ALA A 95 -11.90 -14.08 -1.23
C ALA A 95 -11.53 -15.57 -1.05
N LEU A 96 -10.70 -16.11 -1.95
CA LEU A 96 -10.21 -17.49 -1.88
C LEU A 96 -9.36 -17.75 -0.61
N THR A 97 -8.65 -16.73 -0.10
CA THR A 97 -7.96 -16.82 1.19
C THR A 97 -8.91 -17.22 2.31
N GLY A 98 -10.14 -16.66 2.33
CA GLY A 98 -11.18 -17.05 3.31
C GLY A 98 -11.72 -18.46 3.17
N LEU A 99 -11.44 -19.17 2.07
CA LEU A 99 -11.84 -20.56 1.85
C LEU A 99 -10.70 -21.56 2.13
N ALA A 100 -9.52 -21.08 2.52
CA ALA A 100 -8.36 -21.93 2.75
C ALA A 100 -8.50 -22.75 4.04
N ASN A 101 -8.12 -24.04 3.97
CA ASN A 101 -8.18 -25.00 5.08
C ASN A 101 -6.80 -25.55 5.47
N ASN A 102 -5.73 -25.08 4.83
CA ASN A 102 -4.37 -25.49 5.13
C ASN A 102 -3.36 -24.45 4.59
N PHE A 103 -2.09 -24.61 5.00
CA PHE A 103 -0.98 -23.75 4.61
C PHE A 103 -0.85 -23.58 3.08
N PHE A 104 -0.93 -24.65 2.31
CA PHE A 104 -0.71 -24.58 0.86
C PHE A 104 -1.79 -23.78 0.15
N GLN A 105 -3.05 -23.95 0.55
CA GLN A 105 -4.16 -23.21 -0.05
C GLN A 105 -4.06 -21.72 0.23
N ILE A 106 -3.77 -21.34 1.49
CA ILE A 106 -3.62 -19.93 1.84
C ILE A 106 -2.35 -19.34 1.18
N ALA A 107 -1.27 -20.10 1.06
CA ALA A 107 -0.05 -19.67 0.38
C ALA A 107 -0.29 -19.38 -1.12
N ILE A 108 -0.98 -20.29 -1.82
CA ILE A 108 -1.35 -20.10 -3.24
C ILE A 108 -2.27 -18.89 -3.39
N ALA A 109 -3.24 -18.72 -2.50
CA ALA A 109 -4.10 -17.55 -2.52
C ALA A 109 -3.29 -16.24 -2.33
N ARG A 110 -2.37 -16.19 -1.38
CA ARG A 110 -1.47 -15.04 -1.15
C ARG A 110 -0.53 -14.76 -2.35
N MET A 111 -0.04 -15.80 -3.00
CA MET A 111 0.70 -15.69 -4.26
C MET A 111 -0.16 -15.05 -5.36
N GLY A 112 -1.41 -15.49 -5.49
CA GLY A 112 -2.37 -14.93 -6.45
C GLY A 112 -2.71 -13.47 -6.15
N VAL A 113 -2.86 -13.09 -4.87
CA VAL A 113 -2.99 -11.69 -4.46
C VAL A 113 -1.78 -10.89 -4.92
N GLY A 114 -0.54 -11.37 -4.67
CA GLY A 114 0.69 -10.69 -5.10
C GLY A 114 0.77 -10.46 -6.62
N ILE A 115 0.38 -11.46 -7.43
CA ILE A 115 0.29 -11.34 -8.90
C ILE A 115 -0.71 -10.25 -9.30
N GLY A 116 -1.90 -10.26 -8.72
CA GLY A 116 -2.93 -9.26 -9.01
C GLY A 116 -2.50 -7.85 -8.61
N GLU A 117 -2.01 -7.67 -7.39
CA GLU A 117 -1.61 -6.35 -6.87
C GLU A 117 -0.46 -5.70 -7.65
N ALA A 118 0.40 -6.51 -8.26
CA ALA A 118 1.47 -6.02 -9.13
C ALA A 118 0.94 -5.15 -10.31
N GLY A 119 -0.33 -5.35 -10.71
CA GLY A 119 -1.00 -4.57 -11.75
C GLY A 119 -1.71 -3.30 -11.25
N GLY A 120 -1.59 -2.93 -9.98
CA GLY A 120 -2.25 -1.77 -9.41
C GLY A 120 -1.53 -0.44 -9.66
N SER A 121 -0.30 -0.33 -9.17
CA SER A 121 0.45 0.94 -9.15
C SER A 121 0.94 1.42 -10.53
N PRO A 122 1.55 0.58 -11.41
CA PRO A 122 2.09 1.08 -12.67
C PRO A 122 1.03 1.73 -13.58
N PRO A 123 -0.14 1.11 -13.84
CA PRO A 123 -1.19 1.76 -14.64
C PRO A 123 -1.74 3.02 -13.96
N SER A 124 -1.92 3.02 -12.63
CA SER A 124 -2.45 4.16 -11.88
C SER A 124 -1.54 5.38 -11.98
N HIS A 125 -0.24 5.21 -11.77
CA HIS A 125 0.75 6.29 -11.93
C HIS A 125 0.77 6.85 -13.35
N SER A 126 0.71 5.98 -14.36
CA SER A 126 0.67 6.38 -15.76
C SER A 126 -0.61 7.16 -16.10
N ILE A 127 -1.79 6.73 -15.61
CA ILE A 127 -3.06 7.44 -15.79
C ILE A 127 -2.99 8.83 -15.15
N ILE A 128 -2.48 8.95 -13.91
CA ILE A 128 -2.34 10.23 -13.21
C ILE A 128 -1.41 11.16 -13.99
N SER A 129 -0.29 10.65 -14.49
CA SER A 129 0.68 11.44 -15.25
C SER A 129 0.11 12.03 -16.53
N ASP A 130 -0.84 11.33 -17.17
CA ASP A 130 -1.48 11.81 -18.40
C ASP A 130 -2.68 12.74 -18.12
N MET A 131 -3.20 12.76 -16.89
CA MET A 131 -4.33 13.61 -16.50
C MET A 131 -3.90 14.91 -15.80
N TYR A 132 -2.71 14.97 -15.23
CA TYR A 132 -2.21 16.12 -14.45
C TYR A 132 -0.94 16.68 -15.06
N SER A 133 -0.88 18.02 -15.17
CA SER A 133 0.32 18.72 -15.67
C SER A 133 1.54 18.48 -14.75
N LYS A 134 2.73 18.79 -15.23
CA LYS A 134 3.97 18.61 -14.44
C LYS A 134 3.92 19.35 -13.10
N GLU A 135 3.26 20.52 -13.07
CA GLU A 135 3.12 21.37 -11.89
C GLU A 135 2.11 20.81 -10.89
N GLU A 136 1.04 20.12 -11.37
CA GLU A 136 -0.02 19.55 -10.54
C GLU A 136 0.25 18.09 -10.15
N ARG A 137 1.14 17.40 -10.88
CA ARG A 137 1.37 15.94 -10.79
C ARG A 137 1.84 15.51 -9.41
N ALA A 138 2.77 16.24 -8.81
CA ALA A 138 3.28 15.91 -7.46
C ALA A 138 2.15 15.94 -6.43
N GLY A 139 1.28 16.95 -6.47
CA GLY A 139 0.10 17.02 -5.60
C GLY A 139 -0.89 15.87 -5.82
N ALA A 140 -1.13 15.51 -7.08
CA ALA A 140 -2.01 14.39 -7.42
C ALA A 140 -1.45 13.03 -6.94
N LEU A 141 -0.15 12.79 -7.12
CA LEU A 141 0.52 11.60 -6.62
C LEU A 141 0.53 11.55 -5.08
N GLY A 142 0.65 12.71 -4.42
CA GLY A 142 0.51 12.82 -2.98
C GLY A 142 -0.88 12.39 -2.49
N VAL A 143 -1.95 12.85 -3.16
CA VAL A 143 -3.33 12.40 -2.86
C VAL A 143 -3.48 10.90 -3.09
N TYR A 144 -2.96 10.36 -4.20
CA TYR A 144 -2.97 8.93 -4.49
C TYR A 144 -2.27 8.13 -3.39
N SER A 145 -1.11 8.61 -2.92
CA SER A 145 -0.32 7.95 -1.86
C SER A 145 -1.03 7.94 -0.50
N MET A 146 -1.99 8.83 -0.26
CA MET A 146 -2.84 8.76 0.94
C MET A 146 -3.70 7.50 0.98
N GLY A 147 -3.86 6.78 -0.14
CA GLY A 147 -4.44 5.44 -0.15
C GLY A 147 -3.74 4.47 0.80
N ILE A 148 -2.44 4.61 1.06
CA ILE A 148 -1.68 3.76 1.98
C ILE A 148 -2.23 3.84 3.41
N PRO A 149 -2.09 4.98 4.13
CA PRO A 149 -2.54 5.07 5.51
C PRO A 149 -4.06 4.94 5.66
N LEU A 150 -4.83 5.42 4.68
CA LEU A 150 -6.29 5.27 4.69
C LEU A 150 -6.72 3.81 4.49
N GLY A 151 -6.02 3.05 3.65
CA GLY A 151 -6.26 1.62 3.47
C GLY A 151 -5.92 0.83 4.73
N ILE A 152 -4.79 1.12 5.38
CA ILE A 152 -4.41 0.49 6.64
C ILE A 152 -5.46 0.79 7.73
N MET A 153 -5.87 2.05 7.88
CA MET A 153 -6.94 2.44 8.79
C MET A 153 -8.25 1.69 8.50
N ALA A 154 -8.62 1.61 7.22
CA ALA A 154 -9.83 0.91 6.78
C ALA A 154 -9.77 -0.60 7.06
N ALA A 155 -8.59 -1.23 6.97
CA ALA A 155 -8.41 -2.64 7.35
C ALA A 155 -8.73 -2.90 8.83
N TYR A 156 -8.24 -2.04 9.71
CA TYR A 156 -8.54 -2.13 11.14
C TYR A 156 -10.04 -1.92 11.42
N PHE A 157 -10.65 -0.90 10.85
CA PHE A 157 -12.09 -0.64 11.05
C PHE A 157 -12.98 -1.70 10.40
N ALA A 158 -12.61 -2.22 9.23
CA ALA A 158 -13.34 -3.33 8.60
C ALA A 158 -13.27 -4.58 9.49
N THR A 159 -12.10 -4.88 10.07
CA THR A 159 -11.96 -5.95 11.05
C THR A 159 -12.89 -5.72 12.24
N ALA A 160 -12.84 -4.53 12.87
CA ALA A 160 -13.68 -4.22 14.02
C ALA A 160 -15.18 -4.30 13.71
N ALA A 161 -15.60 -3.90 12.53
CA ALA A 161 -17.01 -3.90 12.11
C ALA A 161 -17.53 -5.31 11.76
N LEU A 162 -16.65 -6.20 11.30
CA LEU A 162 -17.00 -7.56 10.89
C LEU A 162 -16.77 -8.58 12.00
N LEU A 163 -16.14 -8.17 13.12
CA LEU A 163 -16.10 -8.95 14.35
C LEU A 163 -17.51 -9.13 14.89
N GLY A 164 -17.86 -10.37 15.22
CA GLY A 164 -19.12 -10.67 15.91
C GLY A 164 -19.22 -10.02 17.30
N SER A 165 -20.37 -10.13 17.95
CA SER A 165 -20.64 -9.54 19.27
C SER A 165 -19.79 -10.13 20.41
N SER A 166 -19.05 -11.21 20.17
CA SER A 166 -18.12 -11.84 21.11
C SER A 166 -16.70 -11.75 20.54
N SER A 167 -15.78 -11.22 21.33
CA SER A 167 -14.35 -11.13 20.99
C SER A 167 -13.67 -12.52 20.84
N ASP A 168 -14.34 -13.57 21.25
CA ASP A 168 -13.79 -14.92 21.33
C ASP A 168 -14.01 -15.76 20.05
N ASP A 169 -14.82 -15.24 19.10
CA ASP A 169 -15.13 -15.95 17.84
C ASP A 169 -14.87 -15.05 16.64
N VAL A 170 -13.59 -14.84 16.33
CA VAL A 170 -13.16 -14.06 15.16
C VAL A 170 -13.21 -14.94 13.92
N ASP A 171 -14.29 -14.85 13.15
CA ASP A 171 -14.41 -15.53 11.86
C ASP A 171 -13.58 -14.79 10.79
N TRP A 172 -12.27 -15.02 10.78
CA TRP A 172 -11.35 -14.43 9.83
C TRP A 172 -11.72 -14.76 8.37
N ARG A 173 -12.34 -15.91 8.12
CA ARG A 173 -12.76 -16.33 6.78
C ARG A 173 -13.81 -15.41 6.19
N LYS A 174 -14.84 -15.05 6.97
CA LYS A 174 -15.88 -14.11 6.53
C LYS A 174 -15.30 -12.76 6.17
N ILE A 175 -14.30 -12.28 6.92
CA ILE A 175 -13.67 -11.00 6.67
C ILE A 175 -12.97 -11.00 5.29
N PHE A 176 -12.19 -12.05 4.99
CA PHE A 176 -11.53 -12.18 3.69
C PHE A 176 -12.53 -12.31 2.53
N ILE A 177 -13.59 -13.11 2.69
CA ILE A 177 -14.64 -13.26 1.67
C ILE A 177 -15.34 -11.92 1.42
N PHE A 178 -15.72 -11.21 2.46
CA PHE A 178 -16.39 -9.91 2.35
C PHE A 178 -15.52 -8.88 1.63
N LEU A 179 -14.25 -8.75 2.03
CA LEU A 179 -13.30 -7.81 1.41
C LEU A 179 -13.04 -8.17 -0.05
N GLY A 180 -12.83 -9.44 -0.34
CA GLY A 180 -12.61 -9.90 -1.71
C GLY A 180 -13.80 -9.64 -2.62
N LEU A 181 -15.02 -9.92 -2.18
CA LEU A 181 -16.24 -9.64 -2.97
C LEU A 181 -16.45 -8.13 -3.17
N THR A 182 -16.17 -7.32 -2.15
CA THR A 182 -16.24 -5.85 -2.25
C THR A 182 -15.22 -5.32 -3.25
N GLY A 183 -13.99 -5.88 -3.26
CA GLY A 183 -12.96 -5.51 -4.23
C GLY A 183 -13.32 -5.91 -5.66
N ILE A 184 -13.96 -7.08 -5.88
CA ILE A 184 -14.49 -7.48 -7.20
C ILE A 184 -15.57 -6.48 -7.67
N ALA A 185 -16.47 -6.08 -6.78
CA ALA A 185 -17.47 -5.06 -7.11
C ALA A 185 -16.81 -3.72 -7.50
N LEU A 186 -15.76 -3.32 -6.75
CA LEU A 186 -14.96 -2.13 -7.08
C LEU A 186 -14.27 -2.27 -8.45
N ALA A 187 -13.77 -3.45 -8.82
CA ALA A 187 -13.16 -3.69 -10.13
C ALA A 187 -14.16 -3.47 -11.28
N VAL A 188 -15.40 -3.90 -11.10
CA VAL A 188 -16.49 -3.64 -12.05
C VAL A 188 -16.76 -2.13 -12.16
N VAL A 189 -16.84 -1.41 -11.04
CA VAL A 189 -17.01 0.06 -11.04
C VAL A 189 -15.86 0.73 -11.79
N VAL A 190 -14.60 0.39 -11.47
CA VAL A 190 -13.42 0.93 -12.16
C VAL A 190 -13.53 0.71 -13.67
N ARG A 191 -13.90 -0.50 -14.09
CA ARG A 191 -14.00 -0.86 -15.51
C ARG A 191 -15.08 -0.07 -16.25
N LEU A 192 -16.20 0.22 -15.59
CA LEU A 192 -17.35 0.89 -16.21
C LEU A 192 -17.20 2.42 -16.24
N VAL A 193 -16.54 2.98 -15.23
CA VAL A 193 -16.53 4.45 -15.02
C VAL A 193 -15.22 5.09 -15.48
N LEU A 194 -14.10 4.39 -15.35
CA LEU A 194 -12.80 4.93 -15.75
C LEU A 194 -12.63 4.84 -17.27
N ARG A 195 -12.23 5.97 -17.88
CA ARG A 195 -11.92 6.03 -19.31
C ARG A 195 -10.41 6.12 -19.50
N GLU A 196 -9.88 5.40 -20.46
CA GLU A 196 -8.46 5.45 -20.81
C GLU A 196 -8.07 6.84 -21.28
N PRO A 197 -7.17 7.55 -20.59
CA PRO A 197 -6.69 8.84 -21.04
C PRO A 197 -5.73 8.70 -22.22
N ILE A 198 -5.64 9.77 -23.02
CA ILE A 198 -4.68 9.83 -24.14
C ILE A 198 -3.27 9.83 -23.57
N ARG A 199 -2.42 8.93 -24.06
CA ARG A 199 -1.03 8.80 -23.60
C ARG A 199 -0.22 10.03 -23.97
N GLY A 200 0.59 10.51 -23.00
CA GLY A 200 1.45 11.68 -23.20
C GLY A 200 0.70 12.99 -23.33
N ALA A 201 -0.61 13.04 -23.07
CA ALA A 201 -1.44 14.23 -23.25
C ALA A 201 -0.92 15.47 -22.51
N MET A 202 -0.20 15.29 -21.42
CA MET A 202 0.38 16.38 -20.60
C MET A 202 1.89 16.55 -20.78
N GLU A 203 2.54 15.75 -21.61
CA GLU A 203 4.00 15.79 -21.78
C GLU A 203 4.43 16.40 -23.11
N PHE A 204 3.62 16.21 -24.16
CA PHE A 204 4.00 16.63 -25.53
C PHE A 204 2.96 17.59 -26.12
N GLU A 205 3.42 18.69 -26.69
CA GLU A 205 2.60 19.63 -27.46
C GLU A 205 2.25 19.08 -28.84
N GLU A 206 3.07 18.18 -29.38
CA GLU A 206 2.83 17.41 -30.60
C GLU A 206 2.91 15.93 -30.34
N LYS A 207 2.21 15.12 -31.16
CA LYS A 207 2.29 13.65 -31.11
C LYS A 207 3.71 13.23 -31.51
N VAL A 208 4.59 13.10 -30.53
CA VAL A 208 5.91 12.51 -30.73
C VAL A 208 5.73 10.99 -30.63
N GLU A 209 6.13 10.26 -31.66
CA GLU A 209 6.27 8.80 -31.57
C GLU A 209 7.38 8.48 -30.57
N ILE A 210 7.01 8.09 -29.38
CA ILE A 210 7.97 7.67 -28.35
C ILE A 210 8.45 6.28 -28.73
N VAL A 211 9.61 6.18 -29.34
CA VAL A 211 10.30 4.90 -29.53
C VAL A 211 10.82 4.46 -28.16
N GLN A 212 10.11 3.53 -27.57
CA GLN A 212 10.53 2.99 -26.28
C GLN A 212 11.71 2.03 -26.48
N PRO A 213 12.82 2.20 -25.76
CA PRO A 213 13.96 1.30 -25.87
C PRO A 213 13.56 -0.13 -25.39
N PRO A 214 14.27 -1.15 -25.87
CA PRO A 214 14.09 -2.51 -25.38
C PRO A 214 14.27 -2.58 -23.85
N PHE A 215 13.49 -3.44 -23.19
CA PHE A 215 13.52 -3.58 -21.73
C PHE A 215 14.92 -3.75 -21.13
N LEU A 216 15.73 -4.62 -21.74
CA LEU A 216 17.10 -4.90 -21.27
C LEU A 216 18.03 -3.69 -21.37
N GLU A 217 17.83 -2.83 -22.36
CA GLU A 217 18.61 -1.60 -22.53
C GLU A 217 18.24 -0.56 -21.47
N SER A 218 16.94 -0.38 -21.22
CA SER A 218 16.44 0.48 -20.14
C SER A 218 16.98 0.01 -18.78
N LEU A 219 16.95 -1.29 -18.51
CA LEU A 219 17.46 -1.86 -17.27
C LEU A 219 18.98 -1.62 -17.13
N LYS A 220 19.77 -1.84 -18.20
CA LYS A 220 21.21 -1.56 -18.18
C LYS A 220 21.55 -0.09 -17.87
N ILE A 221 20.71 0.84 -18.36
CA ILE A 221 20.89 2.27 -18.07
C ILE A 221 20.64 2.52 -16.57
N LEU A 222 19.52 2.03 -16.02
CA LEU A 222 19.17 2.20 -14.61
C LEU A 222 20.24 1.65 -13.68
N LEU A 223 20.72 0.43 -13.94
CA LEU A 223 21.74 -0.24 -13.12
C LEU A 223 23.08 0.53 -13.07
N LYS A 224 23.36 1.43 -14.02
CA LYS A 224 24.56 2.26 -14.03
C LYS A 224 24.42 3.55 -13.22
N ILE A 225 23.21 3.88 -12.73
CA ILE A 225 22.96 5.13 -11.98
C ILE A 225 23.12 4.88 -10.48
N PRO A 226 24.16 5.41 -9.80
CA PRO A 226 24.37 5.19 -8.35
C PRO A 226 23.20 5.71 -7.50
N ALA A 227 22.60 6.83 -7.89
CA ALA A 227 21.44 7.40 -7.19
C ALA A 227 20.24 6.42 -7.19
N TRP A 228 20.04 5.68 -8.29
CA TRP A 228 18.99 4.67 -8.37
C TRP A 228 19.19 3.55 -7.32
N TRP A 229 20.42 3.07 -7.15
CA TRP A 229 20.73 2.08 -6.11
C TRP A 229 20.53 2.63 -4.70
N ALA A 230 20.98 3.87 -4.44
CA ALA A 230 20.76 4.49 -3.13
C ALA A 230 19.27 4.61 -2.78
N MET A 231 18.42 5.00 -3.75
CA MET A 231 16.97 5.05 -3.58
C MET A 231 16.38 3.65 -3.34
N CYS A 232 16.77 2.65 -4.13
CA CYS A 232 16.30 1.27 -3.97
C CYS A 232 16.65 0.72 -2.58
N PHE A 233 17.89 0.87 -2.13
CA PHE A 233 18.30 0.41 -0.80
C PHE A 233 17.61 1.18 0.32
N GLY A 234 17.44 2.49 0.19
CA GLY A 234 16.75 3.31 1.18
C GLY A 234 15.29 2.88 1.36
N ILE A 235 14.57 2.70 0.25
CA ILE A 235 13.18 2.23 0.26
C ILE A 235 13.09 0.79 0.76
N ALA A 236 14.02 -0.09 0.37
CA ALA A 236 14.04 -1.48 0.81
C ALA A 236 14.23 -1.60 2.33
N LEU A 237 15.16 -0.85 2.92
CA LEU A 237 15.39 -0.85 4.37
C LEU A 237 14.18 -0.29 5.14
N GLY A 238 13.61 0.83 4.67
CA GLY A 238 12.40 1.41 5.25
C GLY A 238 11.21 0.47 5.19
N SER A 239 11.01 -0.16 4.04
CA SER A 239 9.94 -1.16 3.84
C SER A 239 10.16 -2.40 4.72
N PHE A 240 11.40 -2.90 4.81
CA PHE A 240 11.73 -4.03 5.68
C PHE A 240 11.36 -3.75 7.14
N ALA A 241 11.76 -2.59 7.68
CA ALA A 241 11.44 -2.20 9.05
C ALA A 241 9.93 -2.07 9.27
N SER A 242 9.22 -1.41 8.34
CA SER A 242 7.77 -1.17 8.43
C SER A 242 6.97 -2.48 8.35
N TYR A 243 7.24 -3.33 7.36
CA TYR A 243 6.52 -4.60 7.18
C TYR A 243 6.83 -5.60 8.28
N SER A 244 8.09 -5.70 8.74
CA SER A 244 8.47 -6.59 9.84
C SER A 244 7.74 -6.22 11.14
N SER A 245 7.68 -4.92 11.44
CA SER A 245 6.94 -4.43 12.60
C SER A 245 5.45 -4.72 12.47
N SER A 246 4.84 -4.37 11.34
CA SER A 246 3.40 -4.53 11.12
C SER A 246 2.95 -5.99 11.13
N ALA A 247 3.75 -6.91 10.59
CA ALA A 247 3.38 -8.32 10.42
C ALA A 247 3.05 -9.05 11.73
N PHE A 248 3.79 -8.73 12.80
CA PHE A 248 3.66 -9.42 14.09
C PHE A 248 3.12 -8.52 15.21
N HIS A 249 2.81 -7.26 14.92
CA HIS A 249 2.41 -6.28 15.93
C HIS A 249 1.15 -6.70 16.68
N THR A 250 0.10 -7.09 15.97
CA THR A 250 -1.15 -7.57 16.60
C THR A 250 -0.91 -8.79 17.48
N LYS A 251 -0.11 -9.74 16.99
CA LYS A 251 0.25 -10.95 17.75
C LYS A 251 1.03 -10.60 19.02
N PHE A 252 1.97 -9.65 18.91
CA PHE A 252 2.74 -9.16 20.05
C PHE A 252 1.83 -8.53 21.11
N LEU A 253 0.89 -7.67 20.71
CA LEU A 253 -0.04 -7.00 21.63
C LEU A 253 -0.97 -7.97 22.34
N ILE A 254 -1.50 -9.00 21.66
CA ILE A 254 -2.30 -10.04 22.29
C ILE A 254 -1.47 -10.88 23.26
N ALA A 255 -0.20 -11.16 22.93
CA ALA A 255 0.69 -11.89 23.84
C ALA A 255 1.09 -11.08 25.08
N LEU A 256 1.15 -9.74 24.93
CA LEU A 256 1.48 -8.82 26.03
C LEU A 256 0.34 -8.74 27.07
N ASP A 257 -0.91 -8.65 26.60
CA ASP A 257 -2.09 -8.73 27.44
C ASP A 257 -3.21 -9.53 26.74
N PRO A 258 -3.33 -10.85 27.03
CA PRO A 258 -4.39 -11.68 26.47
C PRO A 258 -5.81 -11.29 26.90
N THR A 259 -5.94 -10.47 27.95
CA THR A 259 -7.26 -10.04 28.47
C THR A 259 -7.76 -8.76 27.78
N PHE A 260 -6.90 -8.09 27.00
CA PHE A 260 -7.27 -6.87 26.29
C PHE A 260 -8.29 -7.17 25.20
N ASN A 261 -9.39 -6.44 25.19
CA ASN A 261 -10.44 -6.66 24.20
C ASN A 261 -9.94 -6.39 22.77
N PHE A 262 -9.95 -7.43 21.94
CA PHE A 262 -9.41 -7.37 20.57
C PHE A 262 -10.11 -6.33 19.69
N GLN A 263 -11.46 -6.20 19.79
CA GLN A 263 -12.21 -5.19 19.04
C GLN A 263 -11.76 -3.77 19.40
N THR A 264 -11.58 -3.50 20.69
CA THR A 264 -11.07 -2.22 21.18
C THR A 264 -9.66 -1.96 20.66
N LEU A 265 -8.80 -2.98 20.68
CA LEU A 265 -7.43 -2.89 20.18
C LEU A 265 -7.37 -2.50 18.71
N VAL A 266 -8.13 -3.16 17.83
CA VAL A 266 -8.12 -2.85 16.39
C VAL A 266 -8.73 -1.48 16.10
N ILE A 267 -9.72 -1.01 16.86
CA ILE A 267 -10.24 0.36 16.74
C ILE A 267 -9.16 1.39 17.10
N ILE A 268 -8.45 1.20 18.20
CA ILE A 268 -7.37 2.09 18.63
C ILE A 268 -6.27 2.12 17.58
N LEU A 269 -5.83 0.97 17.08
CA LEU A 269 -4.82 0.87 16.03
C LEU A 269 -5.28 1.54 14.73
N GLY A 270 -6.56 1.42 14.39
CA GLY A 270 -7.16 2.12 13.26
C GLY A 270 -7.07 3.63 13.39
N ILE A 271 -7.44 4.18 14.56
CA ILE A 271 -7.36 5.62 14.87
C ILE A 271 -5.89 6.09 14.83
N ILE A 272 -4.98 5.35 15.46
CA ILE A 272 -3.55 5.67 15.49
C ILE A 272 -3.00 5.74 14.06
N ASN A 273 -3.28 4.74 13.22
CA ASN A 273 -2.84 4.73 11.82
C ASN A 273 -3.45 5.90 11.03
N GLY A 274 -4.75 6.15 11.18
CA GLY A 274 -5.42 7.26 10.51
C GLY A 274 -4.88 8.63 10.91
N VAL A 275 -4.64 8.87 12.19
CA VAL A 275 -4.23 10.20 12.69
C VAL A 275 -2.71 10.38 12.61
N ALA A 276 -1.93 9.44 13.16
CA ALA A 276 -0.49 9.60 13.27
C ALA A 276 0.21 9.46 11.91
N TYR A 277 -0.15 8.46 11.13
CA TYR A 277 0.48 8.20 9.84
C TYR A 277 0.10 9.27 8.81
N VAL A 278 -1.20 9.59 8.65
CA VAL A 278 -1.66 10.64 7.73
C VAL A 278 -1.11 12.00 8.16
N GLY A 279 -1.19 12.31 9.46
CA GLY A 279 -0.64 13.55 10.02
C GLY A 279 0.87 13.68 9.80
N GLY A 280 1.61 12.59 10.01
CA GLY A 280 3.05 12.50 9.73
C GLY A 280 3.37 12.74 8.26
N THR A 281 2.64 12.10 7.34
CA THR A 281 2.81 12.26 5.88
C THR A 281 2.60 13.72 5.46
N TYR A 282 1.53 14.34 5.93
CA TYR A 282 1.26 15.75 5.64
C TYR A 282 2.34 16.69 6.21
N PHE A 283 2.77 16.45 7.45
CA PHE A 283 3.81 17.23 8.10
C PHE A 283 5.16 17.07 7.39
N GLY A 284 5.53 15.84 7.02
CA GLY A 284 6.76 15.52 6.28
C GLY A 284 6.82 16.23 4.94
N ALA A 285 5.74 16.16 4.15
CA ALA A 285 5.63 16.89 2.90
C ALA A 285 5.83 18.39 3.06
N LYS A 286 5.10 19.01 4.02
CA LYS A 286 5.25 20.45 4.30
C LYS A 286 6.66 20.83 4.77
N LEU A 287 7.29 19.98 5.58
CA LEU A 287 8.64 20.22 6.08
C LEU A 287 9.65 20.20 4.95
N ALA A 288 9.55 19.19 4.07
CA ALA A 288 10.40 19.06 2.89
C ALA A 288 10.20 20.24 1.92
N ASP A 289 8.98 20.65 1.66
CA ASP A 289 8.69 21.82 0.82
C ASP A 289 9.23 23.12 1.43
N LYS A 290 9.07 23.32 2.74
CA LYS A 290 9.57 24.52 3.42
C LYS A 290 11.09 24.60 3.40
N TRP A 291 11.78 23.50 3.66
CA TRP A 291 13.24 23.46 3.64
C TRP A 291 13.79 23.37 2.23
N GLY A 292 13.11 22.67 1.31
CA GLY A 292 13.47 22.54 -0.10
C GLY A 292 13.54 23.87 -0.86
N LYS A 293 12.77 24.88 -0.41
CA LYS A 293 12.89 26.25 -0.93
C LYS A 293 14.25 26.89 -0.65
N LYS A 294 14.95 26.45 0.39
CA LYS A 294 16.29 26.94 0.75
C LYS A 294 17.38 26.03 0.23
N ASP A 295 17.18 24.72 0.29
CA ASP A 295 18.11 23.69 -0.15
C ASP A 295 17.31 22.47 -0.66
N ILE A 296 17.45 22.18 -1.96
CA ILE A 296 16.78 21.04 -2.64
C ILE A 296 17.09 19.70 -1.96
N ARG A 297 18.22 19.58 -1.27
CA ARG A 297 18.62 18.38 -0.55
C ARG A 297 17.67 18.01 0.59
N ALA A 298 16.81 18.94 1.01
CA ALA A 298 15.80 18.69 2.06
C ALA A 298 14.87 17.53 1.71
N TYR A 299 14.54 17.33 0.43
CA TYR A 299 13.78 16.17 -0.04
C TYR A 299 14.50 14.82 0.20
N GLY A 300 15.79 14.84 0.45
CA GLY A 300 16.57 13.65 0.85
C GLY A 300 16.78 13.57 2.37
N TRP A 301 17.10 14.67 3.05
CA TRP A 301 17.40 14.59 4.50
C TRP A 301 16.14 14.44 5.35
N VAL A 302 15.01 15.04 4.99
CA VAL A 302 13.78 14.91 5.79
C VAL A 302 13.40 13.43 5.94
N PRO A 303 13.27 12.63 4.86
CA PRO A 303 13.03 11.21 5.00
C PRO A 303 14.17 10.45 5.68
N ALA A 304 15.43 10.82 5.43
CA ALA A 304 16.59 10.18 6.06
C ALA A 304 16.61 10.36 7.59
N ILE A 305 16.33 11.56 8.09
CA ILE A 305 16.22 11.83 9.53
C ILE A 305 15.03 11.07 10.11
N ALA A 306 13.88 11.10 9.44
CA ALA A 306 12.67 10.45 9.92
C ALA A 306 12.87 8.93 10.08
N ILE A 307 13.42 8.25 9.06
CA ILE A 307 13.65 6.80 9.13
C ILE A 307 14.74 6.43 10.16
N THR A 308 15.74 7.30 10.36
CA THR A 308 16.75 7.08 11.39
C THR A 308 16.15 7.14 12.79
N LEU A 309 15.21 8.06 13.03
CA LEU A 309 14.49 8.16 14.31
C LEU A 309 13.49 7.02 14.52
N CYS A 310 12.96 6.42 13.44
CA CYS A 310 12.11 5.24 13.55
C CYS A 310 12.82 4.04 14.21
N LEU A 311 14.13 3.88 14.01
CA LEU A 311 14.87 2.73 14.52
C LEU A 311 14.80 2.60 16.06
N PRO A 312 15.27 3.59 16.86
CA PRO A 312 15.19 3.48 18.31
C PRO A 312 13.76 3.42 18.82
N ILE A 313 12.84 4.16 18.21
CA ILE A 313 11.41 4.17 18.58
C ILE A 313 10.79 2.79 18.36
N GLY A 314 11.05 2.18 17.19
CA GLY A 314 10.57 0.83 16.88
C GLY A 314 11.13 -0.24 17.81
N ILE A 315 12.43 -0.16 18.19
CA ILE A 315 13.02 -1.07 19.16
C ILE A 315 12.33 -0.93 20.53
N ILE A 316 12.18 0.31 21.01
CA ILE A 316 11.53 0.58 22.30
C ILE A 316 10.09 0.08 22.31
N SER A 317 9.34 0.23 21.21
CA SER A 317 7.94 -0.22 21.14
C SER A 317 7.76 -1.72 21.39
N PHE A 318 8.74 -2.54 21.03
CA PHE A 318 8.74 -3.99 21.29
C PHE A 318 9.43 -4.40 22.60
N TRP A 319 9.92 -3.43 23.37
CA TRP A 319 10.64 -3.70 24.62
C TRP A 319 9.87 -3.24 25.87
N VAL A 320 8.65 -2.83 25.69
CA VAL A 320 7.77 -2.37 26.78
C VAL A 320 6.88 -3.52 27.29
N ASP A 321 6.47 -3.42 28.55
CA ASP A 321 5.72 -4.45 29.26
C ASP A 321 4.20 -4.18 29.36
N SER A 322 3.70 -3.13 28.69
CA SER A 322 2.27 -2.81 28.68
C SER A 322 1.76 -2.41 27.30
N VAL A 323 0.49 -2.72 27.03
CA VAL A 323 -0.19 -2.39 25.77
C VAL A 323 -0.22 -0.87 25.55
N GLU A 324 -0.50 -0.07 26.59
CA GLU A 324 -0.59 1.37 26.50
C GLU A 324 0.75 2.01 26.13
N MET A 325 1.84 1.53 26.72
CA MET A 325 3.19 2.00 26.38
C MET A 325 3.57 1.60 24.97
N ASN A 326 3.22 0.38 24.53
CA ASN A 326 3.42 -0.02 23.15
C ASN A 326 2.63 0.89 22.18
N LEU A 327 1.36 1.14 22.43
CA LEU A 327 0.53 2.02 21.60
C LEU A 327 1.07 3.44 21.53
N PHE A 328 1.63 3.98 22.63
CA PHE A 328 2.29 5.28 22.65
C PHE A 328 3.52 5.29 21.70
N TRP A 329 4.43 4.34 21.84
CA TRP A 329 5.62 4.26 21.00
C TRP A 329 5.29 3.95 19.53
N THR A 330 4.29 3.12 19.29
CA THR A 330 3.76 2.83 17.94
C THR A 330 3.19 4.09 17.30
N THR A 331 2.47 4.92 18.07
CA THR A 331 1.97 6.20 17.56
C THR A 331 3.12 7.09 17.09
N LEU A 332 4.16 7.22 17.91
CA LEU A 332 5.33 7.99 17.56
C LEU A 332 6.08 7.43 16.34
N PHE A 333 6.23 6.10 16.29
CA PHE A 333 6.80 5.39 15.14
C PHE A 333 6.04 5.71 13.84
N LEU A 334 4.70 5.64 13.87
CA LEU A 334 3.86 5.92 12.69
C LEU A 334 3.89 7.39 12.26
N VAL A 335 4.07 8.34 13.20
CA VAL A 335 4.31 9.74 12.83
C VAL A 335 5.59 9.86 12.00
N PHE A 336 6.70 9.25 12.45
CA PHE A 336 7.97 9.33 11.73
C PHE A 336 7.98 8.54 10.42
N ILE A 337 7.29 7.39 10.35
CA ILE A 337 7.05 6.67 9.07
C ILE A 337 6.26 7.56 8.11
N GLY A 338 5.25 8.27 8.60
CA GLY A 338 4.52 9.25 7.81
C GLY A 338 5.44 10.37 7.29
N VAL A 339 6.26 10.94 8.15
CA VAL A 339 7.23 11.98 7.75
C VAL A 339 8.23 11.47 6.70
N TYR A 340 8.65 10.21 6.79
CA TYR A 340 9.51 9.56 5.79
C TYR A 340 8.83 9.45 4.42
N LEU A 341 7.54 9.17 4.38
CA LEU A 341 6.79 8.97 3.13
C LEU A 341 6.21 10.26 2.54
N GLY A 342 6.22 11.36 3.29
CA GLY A 342 5.64 12.64 2.87
C GLY A 342 6.35 13.34 1.71
N PRO A 343 7.70 13.42 1.70
CA PRO A 343 8.48 14.02 0.61
C PRO A 343 8.46 13.22 -0.65
#